data_756b8780186aff01904b2c0b2a40284a
#
_entry.id   756b8780186aff01904b2c0b2a40284a
#
_cell.length_a   1.000
_cell.length_b   1.000
_cell.length_c   1.000
_cell.angle_alpha   90.00
_cell.angle_beta   90.00
_cell.angle_gamma   90.00
#
_symmetry.space_group_name_H-M   'P 1'
#
loop_
_entity.id
_entity.type
_entity.pdbx_description
1 polymer ?
#
loop_
_entity_poly.entity_id
_entity_poly.type
_entity_poly.pdbx_seq_one_letter_code
_entity_poly.pdbx_strand_id
1 'polypeptide(L)'
;MGKVDNKAAATQEIQMVAFKLNREEYGVSILHVQEIKRLTDITRVPFTSDFIKGVMNLRGSVLPVIDLKKRLGLPEAEHTDDTRIVIVKVEDLSVGMIVDAVTEVLTIDSGHIDTSKVISDGDNRNESTKFINGVGNLENRLVIMLNLNEIVGLSGDAK
;
A
#
# COMPACT_ATOMS: atom_id res chain seq x y z
N MET A 1 -23.14 -9.15 29.68
CA MET A 1 -22.98 -8.99 28.92
C MET A 1 -21.84 -8.58 28.41
N GLY A 2 -21.22 -8.13 28.86
CA GLY A 2 -20.11 -7.71 28.33
C GLY A 2 -19.44 -8.69 27.55
N LYS A 3 -19.48 -9.86 27.81
CA LYS A 3 -18.82 -10.70 27.11
C LYS A 3 -19.23 -10.81 25.81
N VAL A 4 -20.37 -10.64 25.63
CA VAL A 4 -20.79 -10.82 24.40
C VAL A 4 -20.13 -9.88 23.61
N ASP A 5 -19.92 -8.80 24.15
CA ASP A 5 -19.32 -7.87 23.45
C ASP A 5 -18.04 -8.26 23.03
N ASN A 6 -17.45 -9.14 23.58
CA ASN A 6 -16.21 -9.52 23.17
C ASN A 6 -16.26 -9.92 21.84
N LYS A 7 -17.19 -10.55 21.42
CA LYS A 7 -17.19 -10.92 20.15
C LYS A 7 -17.31 -9.81 19.31
N ALA A 8 -18.13 -8.93 19.59
CA ALA A 8 -18.28 -7.83 18.76
C ALA A 8 -16.99 -7.14 18.70
N ALA A 9 -16.32 -7.14 19.74
CA ALA A 9 -15.10 -6.43 19.75
C ALA A 9 -14.09 -7.14 18.91
N ALA A 10 -14.30 -8.36 18.62
CA ALA A 10 -13.34 -9.06 17.85
C ALA A 10 -13.26 -8.56 16.43
N THR A 11 -14.29 -7.92 15.93
CA THR A 11 -14.18 -7.43 14.58
C THR A 11 -14.16 -5.94 14.65
N GLN A 12 -13.30 -5.32 13.93
CA GLN A 12 -13.22 -3.90 13.90
C GLN A 12 -13.37 -3.44 12.50
N GLU A 13 -13.79 -2.23 12.34
CA GLU A 13 -13.89 -1.68 11.03
C GLU A 13 -12.61 -0.98 10.70
N ILE A 14 -12.06 -1.24 9.57
CA ILE A 14 -10.84 -0.64 9.14
C ILE A 14 -11.11 0.16 7.90
N GLN A 15 -10.69 1.41 7.90
CA GLN A 15 -10.84 2.22 6.71
C GLN A 15 -9.56 2.18 5.91
N MET A 16 -9.67 2.03 4.63
CA MET A 16 -8.53 1.95 3.76
C MET A 16 -8.71 2.77 2.54
N VAL A 17 -7.64 3.25 2.00
CA VAL A 17 -7.66 3.92 0.71
C VAL A 17 -7.37 2.82 -0.29
N ALA A 18 -8.27 2.60 -1.22
CA ALA A 18 -8.12 1.57 -2.24
C ALA A 18 -7.63 2.19 -3.54
N PHE A 19 -6.71 1.51 -4.21
CA PHE A 19 -6.19 2.00 -5.46
C PHE A 19 -5.89 0.83 -6.38
N LYS A 20 -5.69 1.11 -7.63
CA LYS A 20 -5.40 0.08 -8.57
C LYS A 20 -3.98 0.01 -9.00
N LEU A 21 -3.48 -1.18 -9.18
CA LEU A 21 -2.19 -1.40 -9.79
C LEU A 21 -2.51 -2.44 -10.85
N ASN A 22 -2.43 -2.07 -12.09
CA ASN A 22 -2.80 -2.89 -13.23
C ASN A 22 -4.29 -3.23 -13.09
N ARG A 23 -4.64 -4.46 -12.92
CA ARG A 23 -6.04 -4.81 -12.83
C ARG A 23 -6.54 -5.12 -11.46
N GLU A 24 -5.67 -5.20 -10.49
CA GLU A 24 -6.08 -5.56 -9.17
C GLU A 24 -6.21 -4.36 -8.25
N GLU A 25 -7.01 -4.49 -7.23
CA GLU A 25 -7.15 -3.43 -6.25
C GLU A 25 -6.31 -3.72 -5.03
N TYR A 26 -5.66 -2.71 -4.52
CA TYR A 26 -4.82 -2.83 -3.36
C TYR A 26 -5.27 -1.76 -2.37
N GLY A 27 -4.88 -1.86 -1.15
CA GLY A 27 -5.28 -0.85 -0.18
C GLY A 27 -4.29 -0.69 0.94
N VAL A 28 -4.33 0.48 1.55
CA VAL A 28 -3.51 0.77 2.72
C VAL A 28 -4.41 1.47 3.73
N SER A 29 -4.08 1.34 5.00
CA SER A 29 -4.90 1.95 6.03
C SER A 29 -4.92 3.45 5.87
N ILE A 30 -6.08 4.05 6.03
CA ILE A 30 -6.20 5.47 5.86
C ILE A 30 -5.39 6.18 6.93
N LEU A 31 -5.08 5.52 8.02
CA LEU A 31 -4.30 6.15 9.07
C LEU A 31 -2.90 6.51 8.63
N HIS A 32 -2.41 5.86 7.60
CA HIS A 32 -1.08 6.16 7.11
C HIS A 32 -1.09 7.16 5.96
N VAL A 33 -2.23 7.47 5.41
CA VAL A 33 -2.26 8.31 4.21
C VAL A 33 -2.27 9.77 4.60
N GLN A 34 -1.29 10.51 4.12
CA GLN A 34 -1.23 11.92 4.41
C GLN A 34 -1.95 12.70 3.33
N GLU A 35 -1.79 12.31 2.11
CA GLU A 35 -2.31 13.09 1.01
C GLU A 35 -2.30 12.31 -0.28
N ILE A 36 -3.13 12.62 -1.23
CA ILE A 36 -3.14 12.01 -2.54
C ILE A 36 -3.01 13.12 -3.55
N LYS A 37 -2.02 13.01 -4.42
CA LYS A 37 -1.76 14.06 -5.39
C LYS A 37 -1.70 13.52 -6.79
N ARG A 38 -1.82 14.38 -7.76
CA ARG A 38 -1.68 13.99 -9.13
C ARG A 38 -0.21 13.79 -9.34
N LEU A 39 0.15 13.09 -10.37
CA LEU A 39 1.54 12.84 -10.66
C LEU A 39 2.19 14.20 -10.90
N THR A 40 3.32 14.42 -10.30
CA THR A 40 3.98 15.69 -10.43
C THR A 40 5.44 15.44 -10.78
N ASP A 41 6.25 16.45 -10.83
CA ASP A 41 7.62 16.31 -11.22
C ASP A 41 8.41 15.55 -10.17
N ILE A 42 9.14 14.57 -10.61
CA ILE A 42 9.95 13.78 -9.73
C ILE A 42 11.36 13.87 -10.21
N THR A 43 12.25 14.22 -9.33
CA THR A 43 13.65 14.37 -9.68
C THR A 43 14.34 13.06 -9.44
N ARG A 44 15.00 12.51 -10.49
CA ARG A 44 15.66 11.26 -10.38
C ARG A 44 16.87 11.36 -9.56
N VAL A 45 17.13 10.40 -8.74
CA VAL A 45 18.31 10.34 -7.90
C VAL A 45 19.10 9.11 -8.30
N PRO A 46 20.35 9.26 -8.72
CA PRO A 46 21.13 8.12 -9.15
C PRO A 46 21.54 7.25 -7.99
N PHE A 47 21.91 6.05 -8.29
CA PHE A 47 22.40 5.10 -7.31
C PHE A 47 21.40 4.71 -6.24
N THR A 48 20.13 4.69 -6.55
CA THR A 48 19.16 4.24 -5.59
C THR A 48 18.60 2.91 -6.10
N SER A 49 17.74 2.31 -5.34
CA SER A 49 17.12 1.06 -5.74
C SER A 49 16.22 1.28 -6.93
N ASP A 50 16.02 0.26 -7.72
CA ASP A 50 15.23 0.34 -8.89
C ASP A 50 13.86 0.88 -8.65
N PHE A 51 13.25 0.56 -7.54
CA PHE A 51 11.90 0.98 -7.33
C PHE A 51 11.77 2.42 -6.86
N ILE A 52 12.86 3.08 -6.58
CA ILE A 52 12.79 4.47 -6.21
C ILE A 52 12.83 5.30 -7.47
N LYS A 53 11.72 5.98 -7.74
CA LYS A 53 11.64 6.75 -8.94
C LYS A 53 12.43 8.01 -8.81
N GLY A 54 12.56 8.52 -7.63
CA GLY A 54 13.29 9.77 -7.38
C GLY A 54 12.76 10.43 -6.14
N VAL A 55 12.79 11.74 -6.09
CA VAL A 55 12.31 12.50 -4.95
C VAL A 55 11.36 13.59 -5.42
N MET A 56 10.49 14.04 -4.55
CA MET A 56 9.61 15.15 -4.88
C MET A 56 9.60 16.13 -3.72
N ASN A 57 9.22 17.34 -4.00
CA ASN A 57 9.15 18.35 -2.98
C ASN A 57 7.69 18.51 -2.59
N LEU A 58 7.40 18.42 -1.29
CA LEU A 58 6.06 18.61 -0.84
C LEU A 58 6.11 19.66 0.24
N ARG A 59 5.72 20.86 -0.12
CA ARG A 59 5.70 21.97 0.82
C ARG A 59 7.00 22.15 1.55
N GLY A 60 8.07 22.14 0.85
CA GLY A 60 9.37 22.37 1.46
C GLY A 60 10.08 21.13 1.98
N SER A 61 9.42 20.01 1.99
CA SER A 61 10.06 18.78 2.41
C SER A 61 10.32 17.91 1.21
N VAL A 62 11.43 17.24 1.21
CA VAL A 62 11.81 16.38 0.10
C VAL A 62 11.53 14.96 0.54
N LEU A 63 10.78 14.22 -0.23
CA LEU A 63 10.51 12.84 0.12
C LEU A 63 10.73 11.91 -1.05
N PRO A 64 11.06 10.67 -0.81
CA PRO A 64 11.29 9.72 -1.87
C PRO A 64 9.97 9.28 -2.48
N VAL A 65 10.01 8.93 -3.75
CA VAL A 65 8.84 8.48 -4.47
C VAL A 65 9.13 7.07 -4.97
N ILE A 66 8.31 6.13 -4.60
CA ILE A 66 8.47 4.75 -4.99
C ILE A 66 7.51 4.40 -6.11
N ASP A 67 8.02 3.63 -7.07
CA ASP A 67 7.18 3.09 -8.11
C ASP A 67 6.65 1.82 -7.49
N LEU A 68 5.42 1.82 -7.05
CA LEU A 68 4.87 0.71 -6.32
C LEU A 68 4.79 -0.56 -7.15
N LYS A 69 4.46 -0.47 -8.41
CA LYS A 69 4.41 -1.65 -9.22
C LYS A 69 5.79 -2.30 -9.31
N LYS A 70 6.80 -1.49 -9.44
CA LYS A 70 8.14 -2.03 -9.52
C LYS A 70 8.53 -2.66 -8.20
N ARG A 71 8.19 -2.04 -7.11
CA ARG A 71 8.53 -2.56 -5.80
C ARG A 71 7.89 -3.92 -5.60
N LEU A 72 6.69 -4.12 -6.10
CA LEU A 72 5.98 -5.37 -5.93
C LEU A 72 6.28 -6.39 -7.03
N GLY A 73 7.08 -6.01 -7.97
CA GLY A 73 7.42 -6.95 -9.05
C GLY A 73 6.33 -7.12 -10.09
N LEU A 74 5.49 -6.12 -10.24
CA LEU A 74 4.41 -6.20 -11.20
C LEU A 74 4.80 -5.57 -12.52
N PRO A 75 4.12 -5.94 -13.60
CA PRO A 75 4.44 -5.37 -14.89
C PRO A 75 4.17 -3.88 -14.92
N GLU A 76 4.99 -3.13 -15.61
CA GLU A 76 4.84 -1.72 -15.68
C GLU A 76 4.04 -1.30 -16.89
N ALA A 77 3.49 -0.14 -16.85
CA ALA A 77 2.76 0.42 -17.97
C ALA A 77 2.90 1.91 -17.89
N GLU A 78 2.54 2.60 -18.92
CA GLU A 78 2.68 4.03 -18.93
C GLU A 78 1.71 4.70 -18.02
N HIS A 79 2.06 5.87 -17.54
CA HIS A 79 1.19 6.60 -16.67
C HIS A 79 0.04 7.18 -17.49
N THR A 80 -1.07 7.40 -16.85
CA THR A 80 -2.24 7.97 -17.54
C THR A 80 -2.72 9.15 -16.72
N ASP A 81 -3.83 9.71 -17.09
CA ASP A 81 -4.37 10.85 -16.38
C ASP A 81 -4.89 10.41 -15.03
N ASP A 82 -5.06 9.13 -14.79
CA ASP A 82 -5.55 8.65 -13.53
C ASP A 82 -4.44 8.34 -12.55
N THR A 83 -3.22 8.37 -12.99
CA THR A 83 -2.08 8.06 -12.13
C THR A 83 -2.00 9.05 -10.98
N ARG A 84 -1.74 8.54 -9.80
CA ARG A 84 -1.69 9.39 -8.61
C ARG A 84 -0.49 9.02 -7.74
N ILE A 85 -0.15 9.92 -6.85
CA ILE A 85 0.89 9.65 -5.86
C ILE A 85 0.16 9.65 -4.53
N VAL A 86 0.23 8.53 -3.82
CA VAL A 86 -0.38 8.44 -2.50
C VAL A 86 0.76 8.65 -1.52
N ILE A 87 0.70 9.73 -0.74
CA ILE A 87 1.77 10.03 0.19
C ILE A 87 1.40 9.43 1.53
N VAL A 88 2.24 8.54 2.00
CA VAL A 88 2.00 7.84 3.25
C VAL A 88 3.09 8.15 4.25
N LYS A 89 2.78 8.03 5.51
CA LYS A 89 3.77 8.23 6.54
C LYS A 89 3.84 6.96 7.36
N VAL A 90 5.03 6.39 7.46
CA VAL A 90 5.24 5.18 8.20
C VAL A 90 6.29 5.51 9.24
N GLU A 91 5.91 5.50 10.47
CA GLU A 91 6.76 5.93 11.55
C GLU A 91 7.11 7.39 11.27
N ASP A 92 8.30 7.75 11.08
CA ASP A 92 8.62 9.14 10.81
C ASP A 92 8.96 9.38 9.37
N LEU A 93 8.78 8.43 8.52
CA LEU A 93 9.19 8.58 7.14
C LEU A 93 7.99 8.81 6.23
N SER A 94 8.03 9.87 5.45
CA SER A 94 6.99 10.13 4.46
C SER A 94 7.49 9.69 3.10
N VAL A 95 6.68 8.97 2.38
CA VAL A 95 7.05 8.42 1.09
C VAL A 95 5.88 8.56 0.14
N GLY A 96 6.16 8.86 -1.10
CA GLY A 96 5.12 8.90 -2.13
C GLY A 96 5.10 7.58 -2.86
N MET A 97 3.94 7.04 -3.13
CA MET A 97 3.82 5.81 -3.89
C MET A 97 3.02 6.08 -5.15
N ILE A 98 3.54 5.71 -6.28
CA ILE A 98 2.84 5.92 -7.54
C ILE A 98 1.89 4.77 -7.76
N VAL A 99 0.62 5.06 -7.95
CA VAL A 99 -0.38 4.05 -8.21
C VAL A 99 -1.13 4.40 -9.50
N ASP A 100 -1.76 3.44 -10.12
CA ASP A 100 -2.41 3.66 -11.39
C ASP A 100 -3.69 4.49 -11.27
N ALA A 101 -4.39 4.36 -10.19
CA ALA A 101 -5.60 5.15 -9.96
C ALA A 101 -6.06 4.93 -8.53
N VAL A 102 -6.64 5.95 -7.92
CA VAL A 102 -7.19 5.78 -6.58
C VAL A 102 -8.68 5.57 -6.78
N THR A 103 -9.23 4.53 -6.22
CA THR A 103 -10.63 4.20 -6.47
C THR A 103 -11.56 4.76 -5.41
N GLU A 104 -11.29 4.51 -4.16
CA GLU A 104 -12.18 5.03 -3.12
C GLU A 104 -11.70 4.70 -1.73
N VAL A 105 -12.35 5.21 -0.73
CA VAL A 105 -12.06 4.88 0.64
C VAL A 105 -13.08 3.83 1.03
N LEU A 106 -12.61 2.70 1.50
CA LEU A 106 -13.45 1.59 1.85
C LEU A 106 -13.44 1.32 3.34
N THR A 107 -14.51 0.74 3.83
CA THR A 107 -14.54 0.29 5.22
C THR A 107 -14.70 -1.23 5.17
N ILE A 108 -13.82 -1.94 5.81
CA ILE A 108 -13.85 -3.37 5.82
C ILE A 108 -13.84 -3.89 7.23
N ASP A 109 -14.62 -4.91 7.54
CA ASP A 109 -14.59 -5.50 8.83
C ASP A 109 -13.40 -6.41 8.90
N SER A 110 -12.67 -6.37 9.98
CA SER A 110 -11.48 -7.17 10.11
C SER A 110 -11.81 -8.66 9.95
N GLY A 111 -13.02 -9.05 10.20
CA GLY A 111 -13.39 -10.44 10.01
C GLY A 111 -13.42 -10.86 8.56
N HIS A 112 -13.39 -9.93 7.64
CA HIS A 112 -13.41 -10.27 6.24
C HIS A 112 -12.00 -10.17 5.64
N ILE A 113 -10.99 -10.10 6.47
CA ILE A 113 -9.65 -10.03 5.98
C ILE A 113 -8.96 -11.36 6.20
N ASP A 114 -8.52 -11.97 5.13
CA ASP A 114 -7.86 -13.25 5.21
C ASP A 114 -6.37 -13.05 5.25
N THR A 115 -5.74 -13.39 6.31
CA THR A 115 -4.32 -13.20 6.41
C THR A 115 -3.59 -14.54 6.39
N SER A 116 -4.25 -15.58 6.17
CA SER A 116 -3.61 -16.82 6.28
C SER A 116 -3.17 -17.49 5.09
N LYS A 117 -3.68 -18.57 4.74
CA LYS A 117 -3.21 -19.31 3.79
C LYS A 117 -2.91 -18.79 2.54
N VAL A 118 -3.64 -18.01 1.98
CA VAL A 118 -3.36 -17.53 0.69
C VAL A 118 -2.05 -16.88 0.67
N ILE A 119 -1.72 -16.21 1.71
CA ILE A 119 -0.50 -15.52 1.72
C ILE A 119 0.63 -16.33 2.19
N SER A 120 0.41 -17.09 3.14
CA SER A 120 1.53 -17.80 3.64
C SER A 120 1.71 -19.09 2.97
N ASP A 121 1.08 -19.37 1.98
CA ASP A 121 1.16 -20.56 1.40
C ASP A 121 2.33 -20.78 0.82
N GLY A 122 2.90 -20.98 1.16
CA GLY A 122 3.77 -21.14 0.58
C GLY A 122 4.94 -21.38 0.65
N ASP A 123 5.12 -22.29 0.31
CA ASP A 123 6.32 -22.61 0.31
C ASP A 123 6.96 -21.74 -0.50
N ASN A 124 6.49 -20.90 -0.98
CA ASN A 124 7.16 -20.15 -1.76
C ASN A 124 7.29 -18.98 -1.26
N ARG A 125 7.74 -18.73 -0.46
CA ARG A 125 8.06 -17.63 -0.02
C ARG A 125 8.58 -16.68 -0.93
N ASN A 126 8.03 -16.23 -1.87
CA ASN A 126 8.54 -15.32 -2.73
C ASN A 126 8.74 -14.07 -2.02
N GLU A 127 9.55 -13.27 -2.40
CA GLU A 127 9.78 -12.03 -1.82
C GLU A 127 8.57 -11.18 -1.87
N SER A 128 7.72 -11.30 -2.81
CA SER A 128 6.60 -10.43 -2.89
C SER A 128 5.55 -10.68 -1.86
N THR A 129 5.53 -11.81 -1.24
CA THR A 129 4.51 -12.05 -0.27
C THR A 129 4.73 -11.27 1.01
N LYS A 130 5.94 -10.79 1.25
CA LYS A 130 6.17 -10.07 2.47
C LYS A 130 5.50 -8.71 2.41
N PHE A 131 5.16 -8.23 1.24
CA PHE A 131 4.56 -6.93 1.10
C PHE A 131 3.05 -6.96 1.34
N ILE A 132 2.48 -8.13 1.58
CA ILE A 132 1.04 -8.26 1.72
C ILE A 132 0.65 -8.62 3.14
N ASN A 133 -0.26 -7.86 3.71
CA ASN A 133 -0.73 -8.15 5.05
C ASN A 133 -1.96 -9.03 5.03
N GLY A 134 -2.70 -9.03 4.00
CA GLY A 134 -3.93 -9.81 3.94
C GLY A 134 -4.72 -9.47 2.70
N VAL A 135 -5.83 -10.13 2.53
CA VAL A 135 -6.69 -9.88 1.39
C VAL A 135 -8.09 -9.62 1.95
N GLY A 136 -8.62 -8.45 1.67
CA GLY A 136 -9.97 -8.09 2.11
C GLY A 136 -10.97 -8.63 1.14
N ASN A 137 -11.95 -9.37 1.63
CA ASN A 137 -12.93 -9.97 0.77
C ASN A 137 -14.25 -9.23 0.92
N LEU A 138 -14.55 -8.40 -0.09
CA LEU A 138 -15.80 -7.69 -0.08
C LEU A 138 -16.68 -8.38 -1.06
N GLU A 139 -17.97 -8.21 -0.97
CA GLU A 139 -18.80 -8.87 -1.82
C GLU A 139 -18.38 -9.21 -3.16
N ASN A 140 -18.08 -8.52 -4.00
CA ASN A 140 -17.67 -8.89 -5.30
C ASN A 140 -16.28 -8.46 -5.65
N ARG A 141 -15.47 -8.26 -4.71
CA ARG A 141 -14.13 -7.77 -5.03
C ARG A 141 -13.14 -8.12 -3.94
N LEU A 142 -11.93 -8.23 -4.31
CA LEU A 142 -10.85 -8.52 -3.39
C LEU A 142 -9.93 -7.32 -3.38
N VAL A 143 -9.47 -6.94 -2.19
CA VAL A 143 -8.55 -5.82 -2.06
C VAL A 143 -7.33 -6.34 -1.32
N ILE A 144 -6.18 -6.25 -1.92
CA ILE A 144 -4.95 -6.77 -1.34
C ILE A 144 -4.36 -5.72 -0.42
N MET A 145 -4.24 -6.04 0.86
CA MET A 145 -3.79 -5.06 1.83
C MET A 145 -2.30 -5.09 1.93
N LEU A 146 -1.68 -3.94 1.82
CA LEU A 146 -0.24 -3.86 1.77
C LEU A 146 0.41 -3.57 3.10
N ASN A 147 1.60 -4.12 3.28
CA ASN A 147 2.37 -3.91 4.48
C ASN A 147 3.33 -2.77 4.19
N LEU A 148 2.99 -1.57 4.62
CA LEU A 148 3.78 -0.42 4.31
C LEU A 148 5.18 -0.45 4.91
N ASN A 149 5.36 -1.06 6.04
CA ASN A 149 6.68 -1.12 6.64
C ASN A 149 7.62 -1.91 5.72
N GLU A 150 7.13 -2.96 5.12
CA GLU A 150 7.97 -3.71 4.23
C GLU A 150 8.17 -2.96 2.91
N ILE A 151 7.16 -2.30 2.44
CA ILE A 151 7.28 -1.60 1.18
C ILE A 151 8.30 -0.49 1.28
N VAL A 152 8.30 0.27 2.35
CA VAL A 152 9.26 1.34 2.47
C VAL A 152 10.60 0.85 3.02
N GLY A 153 10.68 -0.42 3.34
CA GLY A 153 11.96 -0.96 3.76
C GLY A 153 12.37 -0.73 5.19
N LEU A 154 11.43 -0.45 6.02
CA LEU A 154 11.80 -0.23 7.39
C LEU A 154 12.03 -1.49 8.18
N SER A 155 11.60 -2.59 7.71
CA SER A 155 11.77 -3.75 8.41
C SER A 155 12.98 -4.34 8.07
N GLY A 156 13.91 -3.99 8.32
CA GLY A 156 15.00 -4.62 8.08
C GLY A 156 15.93 -4.32 7.20
N ASP A 157 15.85 -3.82 6.41
CA ASP A 157 16.76 -3.66 5.55
C ASP A 157 17.21 -2.52 5.45
N ALA A 158 17.51 -2.15 5.95
CA ALA A 158 18.05 -1.08 5.96
C ALA A 158 18.61 -0.66 4.90
N LYS A 159 18.84 -0.64 4.53
CA LYS A 159 19.45 -0.13 3.72
C LYS A 159 19.30 0.02 3.16
#